data_c018dc0d5e7f332c3a2d836ad75b51cc
#
_entry.id   c018dc0d5e7f332c3a2d836ad75b51cc
#
_cell.length_a   1.000
_cell.length_b   1.000
_cell.length_c   1.000
_cell.angle_alpha   90.00
_cell.angle_beta   90.00
_cell.angle_gamma   90.00
#
_symmetry.space_group_name_H-M   'P 1'
#
loop_
_entity.id
_entity.type
_entity.pdbx_description
1 polymer ?
#
loop_
_entity_poly.entity_id
_entity_poly.type
_entity_poly.pdbx_seq_one_letter_code
_entity_poly.pdbx_strand_id
1 'polypeptide(L)'
;MSITFSTPSGFFEWSPAAWLRVTGPDALSFLQGQFSQDLRPVAAAARGSEPAYGLWLTLKGKVEADGFVFRGESADEFWIGSYFSRAPVIRARLEGFIIADDVTIEDQTDAWTGITWVGEAPPVPAGVFAFTGRRGFPVSRDGVYRRDARVDAVGSRLDTETVERARIAARIPAVPVDAGPGDLPNEADLDATAVSYTKGCYLGQEVMARLKAMGQVRRRLVRVGGIGSKPSALPAAVFAGERQVGEVRSAVADGAGGWLGLAMVSNLHTVANAELAFSAGGASALRLLDAP
;
A
#
# COMPACT_ATOMS: atom_id res chain seq x y z
N MET A 1 23.45 -10.37 -1.29
CA MET A 1 24.02 -9.31 -2.15
C MET A 1 23.16 -8.07 -1.99
N SER A 2 23.62 -7.04 -1.30
CA SER A 2 22.86 -5.79 -1.14
C SER A 2 22.86 -5.06 -2.48
N ILE A 3 21.69 -4.92 -3.08
CA ILE A 3 21.53 -4.12 -4.30
C ILE A 3 21.52 -2.66 -3.82
N THR A 4 22.64 -1.97 -3.93
CA THR A 4 22.76 -0.55 -3.61
C THR A 4 22.31 0.23 -4.85
N PHE A 5 21.06 0.65 -4.87
CA PHE A 5 20.62 1.64 -5.84
C PHE A 5 21.08 3.02 -5.34
N SER A 6 21.71 3.82 -6.21
CA SER A 6 21.85 5.25 -5.93
C SER A 6 20.43 5.81 -5.83
N THR A 7 20.09 6.41 -4.70
CA THR A 7 18.77 7.02 -4.52
C THR A 7 18.68 8.20 -5.50
N PRO A 8 17.75 8.16 -6.48
CA PRO A 8 17.58 9.31 -7.36
C PRO A 8 17.06 10.48 -6.53
N SER A 9 17.37 11.70 -6.96
CA SER A 9 16.68 12.89 -6.46
C SER A 9 15.81 13.46 -7.57
N GLY A 10 14.62 13.95 -7.20
CA GLY A 10 13.69 14.50 -8.18
C GLY A 10 12.23 14.40 -7.73
N PHE A 11 11.34 14.38 -8.68
CA PHE A 11 9.90 14.31 -8.38
C PHE A 11 9.18 13.30 -9.28
N PHE A 12 8.05 12.81 -8.80
CA PHE A 12 7.12 11.94 -9.53
C PHE A 12 5.70 12.45 -9.37
N GLU A 13 5.05 12.77 -10.49
CA GLU A 13 3.63 13.16 -10.48
C GLU A 13 2.73 11.93 -10.65
N TRP A 14 1.63 11.91 -9.91
CA TRP A 14 0.70 10.79 -9.90
C TRP A 14 -0.73 11.26 -9.64
N SER A 15 -1.70 10.39 -9.92
CA SER A 15 -3.10 10.62 -9.56
C SER A 15 -3.49 9.65 -8.46
N PRO A 16 -4.13 10.11 -7.37
CA PRO A 16 -4.67 9.20 -6.37
C PRO A 16 -5.71 8.28 -7.01
N ALA A 17 -5.73 7.00 -6.62
CA ALA A 17 -6.79 6.07 -7.00
C ALA A 17 -8.07 6.31 -6.18
N ALA A 18 -7.92 6.93 -5.02
CA ALA A 18 -8.99 7.42 -4.17
C ALA A 18 -8.57 8.71 -3.47
N TRP A 19 -9.49 9.68 -3.45
CA TRP A 19 -9.43 10.87 -2.61
C TRP A 19 -10.85 11.23 -2.18
N LEU A 20 -11.26 10.68 -1.02
CA LEU A 20 -12.62 10.82 -0.51
C LEU A 20 -12.65 11.82 0.63
N ARG A 21 -13.65 12.71 0.63
CA ARG A 21 -13.96 13.59 1.74
C ARG A 21 -15.05 12.95 2.60
N VAL A 22 -14.80 12.84 3.90
CA VAL A 22 -15.74 12.29 4.87
C VAL A 22 -16.07 13.37 5.88
N THR A 23 -17.35 13.67 6.04
CA THR A 23 -17.83 14.73 6.92
C THR A 23 -19.02 14.25 7.76
N GLY A 24 -19.24 14.89 8.89
CA GLY A 24 -20.37 14.65 9.77
C GLY A 24 -19.95 14.47 11.23
N PRO A 25 -20.85 14.75 12.19
CA PRO A 25 -20.54 14.66 13.62
C PRO A 25 -20.07 13.25 14.05
N ASP A 26 -20.47 12.22 13.32
CA ASP A 26 -20.08 10.83 13.61
C ASP A 26 -18.87 10.36 12.79
N ALA A 27 -18.26 11.22 11.93
CA ALA A 27 -17.20 10.81 11.00
C ALA A 27 -16.01 10.12 11.70
N LEU A 28 -15.53 10.67 12.82
CA LEU A 28 -14.43 10.05 13.57
C LEU A 28 -14.81 8.69 14.14
N SER A 29 -15.93 8.59 14.85
CA SER A 29 -16.37 7.35 15.49
C SER A 29 -16.64 6.25 14.48
N PHE A 30 -17.31 6.60 13.37
CA PHE A 30 -17.56 5.73 12.24
C PHE A 30 -16.26 5.21 11.61
N LEU A 31 -15.36 6.10 11.19
CA LEU A 31 -14.08 5.71 10.60
C LEU A 31 -13.23 4.89 11.57
N GLN A 32 -13.23 5.23 12.85
CA GLN A 32 -12.52 4.49 13.89
C GLN A 32 -13.04 3.04 14.01
N GLY A 33 -14.33 2.81 13.83
CA GLY A 33 -14.94 1.47 13.82
C GLY A 33 -14.67 0.67 12.54
N GLN A 34 -14.29 1.31 11.46
CA GLN A 34 -14.10 0.70 10.14
C GLN A 34 -12.63 0.48 9.76
N PHE A 35 -11.72 1.30 10.25
CA PHE A 35 -10.31 1.35 9.85
C PHE A 35 -9.42 0.59 10.83
N SER A 36 -8.43 -0.14 10.34
CA SER A 36 -7.56 -0.98 11.19
C SER A 36 -6.57 -0.18 12.05
N GLN A 37 -6.24 1.07 11.69
CA GLN A 37 -5.32 1.92 12.44
C GLN A 37 -6.07 2.90 13.35
N ASP A 38 -5.40 3.37 14.40
CA ASP A 38 -5.96 4.33 15.37
C ASP A 38 -6.00 5.75 14.78
N LEU A 39 -7.20 6.33 14.69
CA LEU A 39 -7.42 7.67 14.16
C LEU A 39 -7.44 8.77 15.23
N ARG A 40 -7.43 8.42 16.51
CA ARG A 40 -7.42 9.43 17.60
C ARG A 40 -6.23 10.38 17.54
N PRO A 41 -4.99 9.90 17.24
CA PRO A 41 -3.85 10.83 17.06
C PRO A 41 -4.06 11.79 15.90
N VAL A 42 -4.63 11.32 14.78
CA VAL A 42 -4.94 12.16 13.61
C VAL A 42 -6.02 13.19 13.95
N ALA A 43 -7.07 12.77 14.65
CA ALA A 43 -8.17 13.65 15.06
C ALA A 43 -7.72 14.74 16.05
N ALA A 44 -6.76 14.44 16.93
CA ALA A 44 -6.20 15.39 17.90
C ALA A 44 -5.15 16.33 17.28
N ALA A 45 -4.59 15.98 16.11
CA ALA A 45 -3.56 16.75 15.47
C ALA A 45 -4.10 17.96 14.69
N ALA A 46 -3.23 18.91 14.37
CA ALA A 46 -3.56 20.00 13.46
C ALA A 46 -3.68 19.47 12.02
N ARG A 47 -4.43 20.19 11.17
CA ARG A 47 -4.41 19.96 9.73
C ARG A 47 -2.97 20.02 9.19
N GLY A 48 -2.63 19.13 8.26
CA GLY A 48 -1.28 19.03 7.69
C GLY A 48 -0.31 18.18 8.53
N SER A 49 -0.75 17.60 9.63
CA SER A 49 -0.01 16.55 10.35
C SER A 49 0.00 15.24 9.57
N GLU A 50 0.91 14.33 9.95
CA GLU A 50 1.01 13.01 9.32
C GLU A 50 -0.32 12.24 9.43
N PRO A 51 -0.78 11.60 8.34
CA PRO A 51 -1.99 10.77 8.34
C PRO A 51 -1.75 9.43 9.03
N ALA A 52 -2.83 8.75 9.37
CA ALA A 52 -2.77 7.33 9.69
C ALA A 52 -2.84 6.50 8.42
N TYR A 53 -1.88 5.60 8.22
CA TYR A 53 -1.96 4.56 7.19
C TYR A 53 -2.56 3.29 7.77
N GLY A 54 -3.54 2.69 7.11
CA GLY A 54 -4.21 1.49 7.56
C GLY A 54 -5.02 0.79 6.46
N LEU A 55 -5.82 -0.17 6.88
CA LEU A 55 -6.56 -1.08 6.01
C LEU A 55 -8.06 -1.02 6.27
N TRP A 56 -8.81 -1.25 5.22
CA TRP A 56 -10.21 -1.61 5.24
C TRP A 56 -10.29 -3.13 5.15
N LEU A 57 -10.78 -3.78 6.20
CA LEU A 57 -10.82 -5.24 6.32
C LEU A 57 -12.25 -5.77 6.23
N THR A 58 -12.39 -7.03 5.81
CA THR A 58 -13.63 -7.80 5.98
C THR A 58 -13.79 -8.28 7.43
N LEU A 59 -14.97 -8.77 7.79
CA LEU A 59 -15.21 -9.48 9.06
C LEU A 59 -14.24 -10.66 9.26
N LYS A 60 -13.76 -11.27 8.19
CA LYS A 60 -12.78 -12.37 8.22
C LYS A 60 -11.33 -11.88 8.27
N GLY A 61 -11.08 -10.59 8.52
CA GLY A 61 -9.75 -10.00 8.60
C GLY A 61 -9.00 -9.95 7.27
N LYS A 62 -9.70 -10.14 6.13
CA LYS A 62 -9.08 -10.07 4.80
C LYS A 62 -8.98 -8.63 4.32
N VAL A 63 -7.89 -8.31 3.61
CA VAL A 63 -7.67 -6.99 3.02
C VAL A 63 -8.69 -6.73 1.91
N GLU A 64 -9.37 -5.60 1.95
CA GLU A 64 -10.23 -5.10 0.87
C GLU A 64 -9.59 -3.91 0.16
N ALA A 65 -9.04 -2.98 0.95
CA ALA A 65 -8.35 -1.79 0.46
C ALA A 65 -7.38 -1.27 1.51
N ASP A 66 -6.50 -0.35 1.12
CA ASP A 66 -5.68 0.45 2.00
C ASP A 66 -5.97 1.94 1.86
N GLY A 67 -5.45 2.73 2.78
CA GLY A 67 -5.51 4.18 2.66
C GLY A 67 -4.77 4.91 3.75
N PHE A 68 -4.60 6.19 3.48
CA PHE A 68 -4.18 7.20 4.44
C PHE A 68 -5.41 7.99 4.87
N VAL A 69 -5.60 8.17 6.16
CA VAL A 69 -6.67 9.03 6.70
C VAL A 69 -6.04 10.30 7.26
N PHE A 70 -6.45 11.43 6.70
CA PHE A 70 -5.95 12.77 7.04
C PHE A 70 -7.00 13.53 7.82
N ARG A 71 -6.55 14.47 8.65
CA ARG A 71 -7.37 15.50 9.28
C ARG A 71 -7.76 16.55 8.25
N GLY A 72 -9.04 16.90 8.18
CA GLY A 72 -9.55 18.01 7.38
C GLY A 72 -9.48 19.36 8.09
N GLU A 73 -10.26 20.34 7.60
CA GLU A 73 -10.32 21.69 8.14
C GLU A 73 -11.09 21.75 9.47
N SER A 74 -12.22 21.07 9.55
CA SER A 74 -13.06 21.03 10.75
C SER A 74 -12.80 19.77 11.60
N ALA A 75 -13.33 19.76 12.83
CA ALA A 75 -13.26 18.60 13.72
C ALA A 75 -13.89 17.35 13.12
N ASP A 76 -14.93 17.54 12.35
CA ASP A 76 -15.79 16.49 11.79
C ASP A 76 -15.48 16.20 10.32
N GLU A 77 -14.27 16.59 9.85
CA GLU A 77 -13.84 16.38 8.48
C GLU A 77 -12.56 15.57 8.42
N PHE A 78 -12.60 14.52 7.59
CA PHE A 78 -11.47 13.65 7.28
C PHE A 78 -11.35 13.43 5.78
N TRP A 79 -10.13 13.12 5.34
CA TRP A 79 -9.87 12.77 3.95
C TRP A 79 -9.24 11.38 3.90
N ILE A 80 -9.66 10.58 2.93
CA ILE A 80 -9.13 9.23 2.69
C ILE A 80 -8.44 9.25 1.35
N GLY A 81 -7.13 9.00 1.34
CA GLY A 81 -6.32 8.88 0.12
C GLY A 81 -5.77 7.48 -0.06
N SER A 82 -5.69 7.00 -1.29
CA SER A 82 -4.95 5.77 -1.62
C SER A 82 -4.23 5.88 -2.95
N TYR A 83 -3.08 5.20 -3.05
CA TYR A 83 -2.31 5.14 -4.29
C TYR A 83 -2.93 4.19 -5.33
N PHE A 84 -3.52 3.07 -4.88
CA PHE A 84 -3.94 1.98 -5.76
C PHE A 84 -5.36 1.48 -5.46
N SER A 85 -5.83 1.58 -4.21
CA SER A 85 -7.20 1.19 -3.85
C SER A 85 -8.18 2.24 -4.37
N ARG A 86 -9.10 1.80 -5.24
CA ARG A 86 -9.98 2.72 -5.99
C ARG A 86 -11.09 3.30 -5.12
N ALA A 87 -11.43 4.56 -5.36
CA ALA A 87 -12.47 5.30 -4.65
C ALA A 87 -13.83 4.57 -4.60
N PRO A 88 -14.36 4.00 -5.70
CA PRO A 88 -15.63 3.27 -5.64
C PRO A 88 -15.60 2.06 -4.70
N VAL A 89 -14.45 1.37 -4.57
CA VAL A 89 -14.31 0.22 -3.68
C VAL A 89 -14.36 0.66 -2.21
N ILE A 90 -13.56 1.67 -1.85
CA ILE A 90 -13.53 2.21 -0.47
C ILE A 90 -14.88 2.79 -0.12
N ARG A 91 -15.47 3.59 -1.02
CA ARG A 91 -16.76 4.25 -0.81
C ARG A 91 -17.89 3.24 -0.60
N ALA A 92 -18.07 2.27 -1.52
CA ALA A 92 -19.10 1.26 -1.40
C ALA A 92 -18.96 0.43 -0.12
N ARG A 93 -17.71 0.10 0.25
CA ARG A 93 -17.39 -0.58 1.50
C ARG A 93 -17.85 0.22 2.71
N LEU A 94 -17.58 1.53 2.76
CA LEU A 94 -17.95 2.37 3.89
C LEU A 94 -19.46 2.64 3.93
N GLU A 95 -20.07 3.01 2.81
CA GLU A 95 -21.51 3.28 2.70
C GLU A 95 -22.36 2.08 3.14
N GLY A 96 -21.85 0.84 2.89
CA GLY A 96 -22.53 -0.38 3.33
C GLY A 96 -22.62 -0.56 4.87
N PHE A 97 -21.90 0.24 5.65
CA PHE A 97 -21.92 0.20 7.12
C PHE A 97 -22.51 1.47 7.75
N ILE A 98 -22.92 2.45 6.97
CA ILE A 98 -23.67 3.62 7.47
C ILE A 98 -25.11 3.19 7.70
N ILE A 99 -25.52 3.04 8.98
CA ILE A 99 -26.90 2.66 9.36
C ILE A 99 -27.63 3.84 9.99
N ALA A 100 -27.06 4.42 11.02
CA ALA A 100 -27.64 5.52 11.79
C ALA A 100 -26.62 6.64 12.03
N ASP A 101 -25.41 6.50 11.52
CA ASP A 101 -24.33 7.47 11.67
C ASP A 101 -24.60 8.69 10.76
N ASP A 102 -24.44 9.87 11.30
CA ASP A 102 -24.51 11.13 10.53
C ASP A 102 -23.15 11.37 9.85
N VAL A 103 -22.96 10.70 8.72
CA VAL A 103 -21.72 10.70 7.92
C VAL A 103 -22.05 10.86 6.45
N THR A 104 -21.35 11.76 5.78
CA THR A 104 -21.41 11.94 4.33
C THR A 104 -20.04 11.62 3.71
N ILE A 105 -20.02 10.86 2.60
CA ILE A 105 -18.82 10.50 1.86
C ILE A 105 -18.91 11.04 0.43
N GLU A 106 -17.99 11.93 0.07
CA GLU A 106 -17.91 12.55 -1.25
C GLU A 106 -16.66 12.07 -1.98
N ASP A 107 -16.81 11.60 -3.21
CA ASP A 107 -15.67 11.29 -4.08
C ASP A 107 -15.16 12.57 -4.75
N GLN A 108 -13.95 12.96 -4.39
CA GLN A 108 -13.25 14.14 -4.89
C GLN A 108 -12.02 13.76 -5.75
N THR A 109 -11.87 12.49 -6.09
CA THR A 109 -10.64 11.94 -6.71
C THR A 109 -10.20 12.71 -7.95
N ASP A 110 -11.13 13.04 -8.85
CA ASP A 110 -10.82 13.71 -10.11
C ASP A 110 -10.34 15.16 -9.95
N ALA A 111 -10.70 15.81 -8.83
CA ALA A 111 -10.30 17.19 -8.54
C ALA A 111 -8.89 17.32 -7.94
N TRP A 112 -8.24 16.19 -7.61
CA TRP A 112 -6.96 16.17 -6.93
C TRP A 112 -5.86 15.45 -7.71
N THR A 113 -4.63 15.78 -7.42
CA THR A 113 -3.43 15.18 -7.99
C THR A 113 -2.37 15.04 -6.92
N GLY A 114 -1.35 14.24 -7.17
CA GLY A 114 -0.28 13.98 -6.23
C GLY A 114 1.11 14.22 -6.85
N ILE A 115 2.04 14.51 -5.96
CA ILE A 115 3.47 14.59 -6.26
C ILE A 115 4.25 13.87 -5.17
N THR A 116 5.30 13.18 -5.56
CA THR A 116 6.30 12.63 -4.64
C THR A 116 7.60 13.37 -4.90
N TRP A 117 8.15 14.03 -3.87
CA TRP A 117 9.51 14.55 -3.91
C TRP A 117 10.45 13.49 -3.33
N VAL A 118 11.53 13.20 -4.06
CA VAL A 118 12.57 12.26 -3.64
C VAL A 118 13.87 13.05 -3.39
N GLY A 119 14.40 12.90 -2.18
CA GLY A 119 15.45 13.77 -1.66
C GLY A 119 14.88 14.98 -0.96
N GLU A 120 15.35 16.16 -1.30
CA GLU A 120 14.89 17.41 -0.69
C GLU A 120 13.51 17.82 -1.23
N ALA A 121 12.56 18.02 -0.31
CA ALA A 121 11.25 18.57 -0.64
C ALA A 121 11.24 20.09 -0.50
N PRO A 122 10.55 20.82 -1.40
CA PRO A 122 10.38 22.26 -1.27
C PRO A 122 9.48 22.61 -0.08
N PRO A 123 9.42 23.89 0.33
CA PRO A 123 8.41 24.35 1.27
C PRO A 123 7.01 24.00 0.76
N VAL A 124 6.21 23.40 1.62
CA VAL A 124 4.87 22.92 1.26
C VAL A 124 3.89 24.08 1.28
N PRO A 125 3.22 24.41 0.15
CA PRO A 125 2.22 25.48 0.10
C PRO A 125 0.98 25.15 0.96
N ALA A 126 0.26 26.18 1.37
CA ALA A 126 -1.04 26.01 2.00
C ALA A 126 -2.02 25.25 1.08
N GLY A 127 -2.84 24.38 1.64
CA GLY A 127 -3.79 23.57 0.87
C GLY A 127 -3.25 22.23 0.36
N VAL A 128 -1.96 21.95 0.51
CA VAL A 128 -1.34 20.66 0.19
C VAL A 128 -1.39 19.76 1.42
N PHE A 129 -1.84 18.52 1.24
CA PHE A 129 -1.69 17.45 2.22
C PHE A 129 -0.33 16.78 1.98
N ALA A 130 0.67 17.20 2.76
CA ALA A 130 2.03 16.67 2.64
C ALA A 130 2.33 15.67 3.76
N PHE A 131 2.88 14.52 3.40
CA PHE A 131 3.06 13.40 4.33
C PHE A 131 4.21 12.49 3.93
N THR A 132 4.64 11.66 4.87
CA THR A 132 5.58 10.57 4.61
C THR A 132 4.85 9.46 3.84
N GLY A 133 5.21 9.31 2.56
CA GLY A 133 4.58 8.33 1.68
C GLY A 133 5.16 6.93 1.81
N ARG A 134 4.61 6.01 1.00
CA ARG A 134 5.02 4.60 0.95
C ARG A 134 5.53 4.22 -0.44
N ARG A 135 6.48 5.01 -0.97
CA ARG A 135 7.06 4.79 -2.31
C ARG A 135 8.38 4.01 -2.30
N GLY A 136 8.93 3.71 -1.10
CA GLY A 136 10.15 2.92 -0.97
C GLY A 136 11.46 3.71 -1.08
N PHE A 137 11.40 5.02 -1.23
CA PHE A 137 12.59 5.86 -1.17
C PHE A 137 12.97 6.16 0.28
N PRO A 138 14.27 6.11 0.63
CA PRO A 138 14.72 6.38 2.01
C PRO A 138 14.39 7.80 2.48
N VAL A 139 14.45 8.77 1.57
CA VAL A 139 14.09 10.16 1.80
C VAL A 139 13.10 10.57 0.71
N SER A 140 11.84 10.70 1.10
CA SER A 140 10.79 11.19 0.20
C SER A 140 9.64 11.78 1.00
N ARG A 141 8.91 12.68 0.36
CA ARG A 141 7.68 13.24 0.88
C ARG A 141 6.64 13.27 -0.22
N ASP A 142 5.42 12.91 0.10
CA ASP A 142 4.30 12.99 -0.82
C ASP A 142 3.46 14.23 -0.53
N GLY A 143 2.87 14.78 -1.59
CA GLY A 143 1.89 15.85 -1.50
C GLY A 143 0.68 15.52 -2.34
N VAL A 144 -0.52 15.75 -1.81
CA VAL A 144 -1.79 15.70 -2.55
C VAL A 144 -2.42 17.08 -2.52
N TYR A 145 -2.80 17.59 -3.67
CA TYR A 145 -3.28 18.94 -3.85
C TYR A 145 -4.32 19.03 -4.98
N ARG A 146 -5.07 20.11 -4.99
CA ARG A 146 -6.07 20.35 -6.05
C ARG A 146 -5.38 20.56 -7.40
N ARG A 147 -5.95 19.99 -8.46
CA ARG A 147 -5.40 20.10 -9.84
C ARG A 147 -5.25 21.53 -10.35
N ASP A 148 -6.03 22.46 -9.83
CA ASP A 148 -5.95 23.88 -10.17
C ASP A 148 -4.89 24.66 -9.36
N ALA A 149 -4.29 24.04 -8.35
CA ALA A 149 -3.21 24.63 -7.57
C ALA A 149 -1.85 24.41 -8.26
N ARG A 150 -0.88 25.27 -7.93
CA ARG A 150 0.51 25.13 -8.35
C ARG A 150 1.35 24.66 -7.20
N VAL A 151 2.14 23.62 -7.46
CA VAL A 151 3.08 23.05 -6.50
C VAL A 151 4.43 22.89 -7.22
N ASP A 152 5.50 23.30 -6.55
CA ASP A 152 6.83 23.26 -7.14
C ASP A 152 7.33 21.82 -7.27
N ALA A 153 7.80 21.49 -8.47
CA ALA A 153 8.46 20.24 -8.80
C ALA A 153 9.97 20.50 -8.82
N VAL A 154 10.68 19.94 -7.84
CA VAL A 154 12.14 20.17 -7.69
C VAL A 154 12.92 18.97 -8.19
N GLY A 155 13.96 19.22 -9.00
CA GLY A 155 14.82 18.19 -9.57
C GLY A 155 14.30 17.59 -10.86
N SER A 156 14.77 16.39 -11.21
CA SER A 156 14.38 15.68 -12.44
C SER A 156 13.10 14.90 -12.26
N ARG A 157 12.29 14.83 -13.32
CA ARG A 157 11.08 13.98 -13.30
C ARG A 157 11.49 12.50 -13.35
N LEU A 158 11.01 11.74 -12.38
CA LEU A 158 11.19 10.30 -12.31
C LEU A 158 10.09 9.61 -13.12
N ASP A 159 10.43 8.48 -13.73
CA ASP A 159 9.46 7.62 -14.41
C ASP A 159 8.79 6.62 -13.48
N THR A 160 7.72 6.02 -13.95
CA THR A 160 6.94 5.02 -13.21
C THR A 160 7.79 3.78 -12.86
N GLU A 161 8.68 3.36 -13.75
CA GLU A 161 9.52 2.18 -13.48
C GLU A 161 10.49 2.41 -12.32
N THR A 162 11.06 3.61 -12.22
CA THR A 162 11.94 4.00 -11.10
C THR A 162 11.20 3.96 -9.77
N VAL A 163 9.96 4.48 -9.74
CA VAL A 163 9.13 4.47 -8.53
C VAL A 163 8.69 3.04 -8.16
N GLU A 164 8.25 2.26 -9.13
CA GLU A 164 7.88 0.85 -8.91
C GLU A 164 9.07 0.01 -8.45
N ARG A 165 10.26 0.25 -9.01
CA ARG A 165 11.49 -0.42 -8.59
C ARG A 165 11.83 -0.11 -7.13
N ALA A 166 11.71 1.15 -6.70
CA ALA A 166 11.93 1.54 -5.31
C ALA A 166 10.92 0.87 -4.37
N ARG A 167 9.62 0.89 -4.72
CA ARG A 167 8.54 0.26 -3.95
C ARG A 167 8.78 -1.24 -3.78
N ILE A 168 9.04 -1.96 -4.87
CA ILE A 168 9.28 -3.40 -4.87
C ILE A 168 10.56 -3.73 -4.12
N ALA A 169 11.65 -2.97 -4.31
CA ALA A 169 12.90 -3.16 -3.58
C ALA A 169 12.74 -2.98 -2.07
N ALA A 170 11.86 -2.07 -1.63
CA ALA A 170 11.51 -1.87 -0.23
C ALA A 170 10.45 -2.88 0.28
N ARG A 171 9.99 -3.80 -0.54
CA ARG A 171 8.92 -4.78 -0.24
C ARG A 171 7.62 -4.11 0.26
N ILE A 172 7.28 -2.95 -0.31
CA ILE A 172 6.03 -2.27 0.00
C ILE A 172 4.94 -2.77 -0.95
N PRO A 173 3.89 -3.44 -0.45
CA PRO A 173 2.83 -3.95 -1.32
C PRO A 173 1.97 -2.83 -1.91
N ALA A 174 1.59 -2.96 -3.17
CA ALA A 174 0.47 -2.23 -3.76
C ALA A 174 -0.85 -2.95 -3.40
N VAL A 175 -1.75 -2.27 -2.70
CA VAL A 175 -3.06 -2.83 -2.37
C VAL A 175 -4.11 -2.27 -3.35
N PRO A 176 -4.88 -3.14 -4.04
CA PRO A 176 -5.09 -4.57 -3.80
C PRO A 176 -4.22 -5.52 -4.66
N VAL A 177 -3.23 -5.03 -5.39
CA VAL A 177 -2.47 -5.85 -6.36
C VAL A 177 -1.61 -6.92 -5.66
N ASP A 178 -0.72 -6.50 -4.77
CA ASP A 178 0.22 -7.39 -4.08
C ASP A 178 -0.37 -8.02 -2.82
N ALA A 179 -1.31 -7.31 -2.17
CA ALA A 179 -2.11 -7.81 -1.05
C ALA A 179 -3.53 -7.30 -1.22
N GLY A 180 -4.49 -8.19 -1.44
CA GLY A 180 -5.85 -7.81 -1.81
C GLY A 180 -6.91 -8.76 -1.29
N PRO A 181 -8.10 -8.79 -1.93
CA PRO A 181 -9.19 -9.65 -1.53
C PRO A 181 -8.76 -11.11 -1.41
N GLY A 182 -8.94 -11.69 -0.22
CA GLY A 182 -8.52 -13.06 0.08
C GLY A 182 -7.19 -13.18 0.82
N ASP A 183 -6.38 -12.11 0.91
CA ASP A 183 -5.13 -12.12 1.67
C ASP A 183 -5.32 -11.57 3.09
N LEU A 184 -4.47 -12.01 4.01
CA LEU A 184 -4.37 -11.47 5.37
C LEU A 184 -3.29 -10.38 5.43
N PRO A 185 -3.44 -9.32 6.22
CA PRO A 185 -2.41 -8.30 6.40
C PRO A 185 -1.03 -8.88 6.75
N ASN A 186 -1.01 -9.91 7.59
CA ASN A 186 0.21 -10.59 8.04
C ASN A 186 0.94 -11.35 6.92
N GLU A 187 0.26 -11.68 5.82
CA GLU A 187 0.90 -12.33 4.66
C GLU A 187 1.80 -11.35 3.88
N ALA A 188 1.57 -10.04 4.06
CA ALA A 188 2.32 -8.97 3.40
C ALA A 188 3.01 -8.00 4.38
N ASP A 189 3.19 -8.41 5.65
CA ASP A 189 3.76 -7.62 6.76
C ASP A 189 3.05 -6.25 6.97
N LEU A 190 1.80 -6.13 6.51
CA LEU A 190 0.99 -4.92 6.68
C LEU A 190 0.48 -4.76 8.12
N ASP A 191 0.39 -5.86 8.87
CA ASP A 191 -0.04 -5.84 10.26
C ASP A 191 0.92 -5.04 11.17
N ALA A 192 2.20 -4.99 10.85
CA ALA A 192 3.19 -4.23 11.60
C ALA A 192 3.04 -2.71 11.45
N THR A 193 2.55 -2.25 10.30
CA THR A 193 2.51 -0.81 9.96
C THR A 193 1.09 -0.24 9.82
N ALA A 194 0.13 -1.08 9.50
CA ALA A 194 -1.22 -0.66 9.13
C ALA A 194 -2.31 -1.14 10.12
N VAL A 195 -1.96 -1.83 11.20
CA VAL A 195 -2.92 -2.37 12.17
C VAL A 195 -2.58 -1.93 13.59
N SER A 196 -3.54 -1.31 14.26
CA SER A 196 -3.43 -1.05 15.69
C SER A 196 -4.03 -2.21 16.48
N TYR A 197 -3.26 -2.73 17.43
CA TYR A 197 -3.70 -3.77 18.35
C TYR A 197 -4.13 -3.23 19.73
N THR A 198 -4.05 -1.92 19.91
CA THR A 198 -4.34 -1.24 21.18
C THR A 198 -5.53 -0.29 21.10
N LYS A 199 -6.04 -0.01 19.91
CA LYS A 199 -7.25 0.78 19.72
C LYS A 199 -8.51 -0.01 20.11
N GLY A 200 -9.64 0.67 20.21
CA GLY A 200 -10.97 0.04 20.38
C GLY A 200 -11.40 -0.80 19.17
N CYS A 201 -12.62 -1.30 19.20
CA CYS A 201 -13.15 -2.23 18.19
C CYS A 201 -13.11 -1.66 16.76
N TYR A 202 -12.77 -2.50 15.82
CA TYR A 202 -12.87 -2.26 14.37
C TYR A 202 -13.18 -3.55 13.61
N LEU A 203 -13.68 -3.43 12.40
CA LEU A 203 -14.08 -4.57 11.60
C LEU A 203 -12.88 -5.48 11.29
N GLY A 204 -13.00 -6.79 11.59
CA GLY A 204 -11.94 -7.79 11.40
C GLY A 204 -10.94 -7.92 12.56
N GLN A 205 -11.07 -7.11 13.63
CA GLN A 205 -10.15 -7.09 14.76
C GLN A 205 -9.96 -8.46 15.44
N GLU A 206 -11.01 -9.25 15.57
CA GLU A 206 -10.92 -10.56 16.24
C GLU A 206 -9.93 -11.50 15.55
N VAL A 207 -9.98 -11.52 14.21
CA VAL A 207 -9.04 -12.33 13.40
C VAL A 207 -7.62 -11.80 13.55
N MET A 208 -7.43 -10.48 13.50
CA MET A 208 -6.12 -9.84 13.67
C MET A 208 -5.52 -10.12 15.05
N ALA A 209 -6.31 -10.02 16.12
CA ALA A 209 -5.87 -10.32 17.49
C ALA A 209 -5.45 -11.80 17.64
N ARG A 210 -6.24 -12.73 17.06
CA ARG A 210 -5.92 -14.17 17.06
C ARG A 210 -4.63 -14.45 16.31
N LEU A 211 -4.45 -13.85 15.12
CA LEU A 211 -3.21 -14.02 14.33
C LEU A 211 -1.99 -13.49 15.08
N LYS A 212 -2.10 -12.35 15.75
CA LYS A 212 -1.02 -11.80 16.57
C LYS A 212 -0.64 -12.72 17.72
N ALA A 213 -1.63 -13.34 18.40
CA ALA A 213 -1.41 -14.15 19.57
C ALA A 213 -0.84 -15.55 19.27
N MET A 214 -1.30 -16.20 18.21
CA MET A 214 -1.02 -17.62 17.95
C MET A 214 -0.85 -17.94 16.46
N GLY A 215 -0.93 -16.94 15.57
CA GLY A 215 -1.09 -17.20 14.15
C GLY A 215 0.22 -17.35 13.41
N GLN A 216 0.28 -18.40 12.60
CA GLN A 216 1.25 -18.51 11.52
C GLN A 216 0.51 -18.36 10.20
N VAL A 217 0.97 -17.45 9.35
CA VAL A 217 0.47 -17.36 7.98
C VAL A 217 1.02 -18.50 7.14
N ARG A 218 0.25 -18.95 6.17
CA ARG A 218 0.65 -20.05 5.27
C ARG A 218 1.42 -19.57 4.06
N ARG A 219 1.30 -18.29 3.72
CA ARG A 219 1.93 -17.63 2.58
C ARG A 219 2.59 -16.36 3.06
N ARG A 220 3.53 -15.87 2.28
CA ARG A 220 4.20 -14.62 2.55
C ARG A 220 4.51 -13.89 1.24
N LEU A 221 4.35 -12.57 1.26
CA LEU A 221 4.82 -11.70 0.20
C LEU A 221 6.33 -11.55 0.30
N VAL A 222 7.04 -11.96 -0.75
CA VAL A 222 8.50 -11.96 -0.81
C VAL A 222 8.98 -11.27 -2.07
N ARG A 223 10.20 -10.71 -2.02
CA ARG A 223 10.86 -10.23 -3.23
C ARG A 223 11.42 -11.40 -4.02
N VAL A 224 11.18 -11.34 -5.32
CA VAL A 224 11.70 -12.30 -6.29
C VAL A 224 12.42 -11.56 -7.41
N GLY A 225 13.27 -12.25 -8.12
CA GLY A 225 13.92 -11.70 -9.32
C GLY A 225 14.39 -12.79 -10.24
N GLY A 226 14.65 -12.43 -11.48
CA GLY A 226 15.16 -13.32 -12.51
C GLY A 226 16.02 -12.60 -13.54
N ILE A 227 16.67 -13.37 -14.41
CA ILE A 227 17.47 -12.86 -15.52
C ILE A 227 16.56 -12.71 -16.76
N GLY A 228 16.84 -11.74 -17.61
CA GLY A 228 16.08 -11.48 -18.83
C GLY A 228 14.78 -10.73 -18.56
N SER A 229 13.74 -11.00 -19.34
CA SER A 229 12.49 -10.27 -19.30
C SER A 229 11.62 -10.68 -18.12
N LYS A 230 10.95 -9.70 -17.51
CA LYS A 230 9.91 -9.96 -16.51
C LYS A 230 8.73 -10.73 -17.12
N PRO A 231 7.89 -11.38 -16.32
CA PRO A 231 6.66 -12.03 -16.79
C PRO A 231 5.82 -11.07 -17.65
N SER A 232 5.33 -11.56 -18.79
CA SER A 232 4.53 -10.78 -19.74
C SER A 232 3.12 -10.51 -19.25
N ALA A 233 2.61 -11.36 -18.36
CA ALA A 233 1.30 -11.22 -17.72
C ALA A 233 1.42 -11.39 -16.21
N LEU A 234 0.64 -10.60 -15.46
CA LEU A 234 0.55 -10.68 -14.01
C LEU A 234 -0.93 -10.80 -13.59
N PRO A 235 -1.26 -11.57 -12.54
CA PRO A 235 -0.32 -12.40 -11.78
C PRO A 235 0.22 -13.59 -12.59
N ALA A 236 1.50 -13.94 -12.35
CA ALA A 236 2.15 -15.09 -12.99
C ALA A 236 2.35 -16.23 -11.98
N ALA A 237 1.82 -17.42 -12.30
CA ALA A 237 1.92 -18.58 -11.43
C ALA A 237 3.39 -18.98 -11.17
N VAL A 238 3.67 -19.41 -9.94
CA VAL A 238 4.99 -19.87 -9.49
C VAL A 238 4.90 -21.33 -9.07
N PHE A 239 5.82 -22.16 -9.59
CA PHE A 239 5.87 -23.59 -9.37
C PHE A 239 7.17 -24.00 -8.67
N ALA A 240 7.09 -25.01 -7.80
CA ALA A 240 8.20 -25.79 -7.28
C ALA A 240 8.00 -27.23 -7.74
N GLY A 241 8.78 -27.68 -8.74
CA GLY A 241 8.50 -28.91 -9.48
C GLY A 241 7.14 -28.84 -10.17
N GLU A 242 6.28 -29.82 -9.95
CA GLU A 242 4.93 -29.91 -10.53
C GLU A 242 3.87 -29.09 -9.75
N ARG A 243 4.20 -28.60 -8.56
CA ARG A 243 3.24 -27.97 -7.67
C ARG A 243 3.25 -26.45 -7.81
N GLN A 244 2.09 -25.83 -8.04
CA GLN A 244 1.93 -24.39 -7.89
C GLN A 244 2.05 -24.02 -6.41
N VAL A 245 2.97 -23.10 -6.09
CA VAL A 245 3.32 -22.68 -4.72
C VAL A 245 3.07 -21.20 -4.48
N GLY A 246 2.74 -20.45 -5.51
CA GLY A 246 2.47 -19.02 -5.39
C GLY A 246 2.21 -18.35 -6.73
N GLU A 247 2.35 -17.03 -6.72
CA GLU A 247 2.23 -16.19 -7.92
C GLU A 247 3.03 -14.89 -7.76
N VAL A 248 3.67 -14.44 -8.83
CA VAL A 248 4.26 -13.09 -8.94
C VAL A 248 3.12 -12.11 -9.23
N ARG A 249 2.99 -11.09 -8.41
CA ARG A 249 1.91 -10.09 -8.49
C ARG A 249 2.35 -8.76 -9.04
N SER A 250 3.59 -8.34 -8.77
CA SER A 250 4.22 -7.15 -9.33
C SER A 250 5.59 -7.48 -9.89
N ALA A 251 5.98 -6.88 -11.00
CA ALA A 251 7.30 -7.04 -11.58
C ALA A 251 7.72 -5.81 -12.41
N VAL A 252 8.99 -5.43 -12.30
CA VAL A 252 9.60 -4.32 -13.01
C VAL A 252 11.00 -4.71 -13.47
N ALA A 253 11.50 -4.12 -14.55
CA ALA A 253 12.91 -4.30 -14.96
C ALA A 253 13.86 -3.78 -13.86
N ASP A 254 14.94 -4.53 -13.59
CA ASP A 254 15.91 -4.14 -12.55
C ASP A 254 16.93 -3.08 -13.04
N GLY A 255 16.96 -2.82 -14.35
CA GLY A 255 17.91 -1.91 -15.00
C GLY A 255 19.29 -2.53 -15.26
N ALA A 256 19.49 -3.82 -14.94
CA ALA A 256 20.76 -4.55 -15.10
C ALA A 256 20.63 -5.80 -15.98
N GLY A 257 19.56 -5.90 -16.76
CA GLY A 257 19.30 -7.02 -17.67
C GLY A 257 18.47 -8.15 -17.05
N GLY A 258 17.86 -7.89 -15.91
CA GLY A 258 16.93 -8.77 -15.23
C GLY A 258 15.68 -8.04 -14.77
N TRP A 259 14.98 -8.62 -13.79
CA TRP A 259 13.77 -8.06 -13.23
C TRP A 259 13.66 -8.32 -11.73
N LEU A 260 12.90 -7.46 -11.07
CA LEU A 260 12.56 -7.50 -9.65
C LEU A 260 11.04 -7.56 -9.51
N GLY A 261 10.52 -8.32 -8.56
CA GLY A 261 9.08 -8.45 -8.34
C GLY A 261 8.70 -8.76 -6.90
N LEU A 262 7.38 -8.71 -6.64
CA LEU A 262 6.77 -9.21 -5.41
C LEU A 262 5.92 -10.43 -5.75
N ALA A 263 6.10 -11.50 -4.97
CA ALA A 263 5.36 -12.74 -5.14
C ALA A 263 4.74 -13.19 -3.81
N MET A 264 3.49 -13.62 -3.86
CA MET A 264 2.84 -14.30 -2.74
C MET A 264 3.16 -15.80 -2.84
N VAL A 265 3.98 -16.31 -1.92
CA VAL A 265 4.52 -17.69 -1.96
C VAL A 265 4.20 -18.43 -0.67
N SER A 266 3.92 -19.73 -0.78
CA SER A 266 3.75 -20.63 0.37
C SER A 266 5.01 -20.65 1.24
N ASN A 267 4.86 -20.50 2.56
CA ASN A 267 6.00 -20.49 3.51
C ASN A 267 6.86 -21.76 3.46
N LEU A 268 6.31 -22.88 2.99
CA LEU A 268 7.06 -24.13 2.79
C LEU A 268 8.12 -24.01 1.68
N HIS A 269 8.01 -23.01 0.82
CA HIS A 269 8.88 -22.80 -0.34
C HIS A 269 9.61 -21.44 -0.31
N THR A 270 9.59 -20.75 0.83
CA THR A 270 10.37 -19.52 1.04
C THR A 270 11.73 -19.77 1.66
N VAL A 271 12.35 -20.90 1.32
CA VAL A 271 13.69 -21.28 1.78
C VAL A 271 14.76 -20.80 0.82
N ALA A 272 15.97 -20.59 1.36
CA ALA A 272 17.11 -20.19 0.53
C ALA A 272 17.35 -21.21 -0.59
N ASN A 273 17.64 -20.72 -1.80
CA ASN A 273 17.89 -21.53 -3.01
C ASN A 273 16.71 -22.39 -3.48
N ALA A 274 15.46 -22.02 -3.15
CA ALA A 274 14.30 -22.67 -3.76
C ALA A 274 14.36 -22.52 -5.29
N GLU A 275 14.28 -23.65 -5.99
CA GLU A 275 14.16 -23.68 -7.45
C GLU A 275 12.70 -23.42 -7.82
N LEU A 276 12.44 -22.25 -8.39
CA LEU A 276 11.10 -21.80 -8.75
C LEU A 276 11.02 -21.54 -10.25
N ALA A 277 9.90 -21.94 -10.85
CA ALA A 277 9.65 -21.82 -12.28
C ALA A 277 8.29 -21.16 -12.55
N PHE A 278 8.05 -20.75 -13.81
CA PHE A 278 6.76 -20.21 -14.26
C PHE A 278 5.83 -21.28 -14.86
N SER A 279 6.28 -22.54 -14.92
CA SER A 279 5.46 -23.67 -15.38
C SER A 279 5.78 -24.92 -14.55
N ALA A 280 4.81 -25.84 -14.48
CA ALA A 280 5.01 -27.15 -13.85
C ALA A 280 6.15 -27.90 -14.54
N GLY A 281 7.08 -28.45 -13.74
CA GLY A 281 8.29 -29.15 -14.23
C GLY A 281 9.26 -28.29 -15.04
N GLY A 282 9.02 -26.95 -15.10
CA GLY A 282 9.85 -26.04 -15.88
C GLY A 282 11.23 -25.80 -15.26
N ALA A 283 12.15 -25.28 -16.10
CA ALA A 283 13.46 -24.85 -15.61
C ALA A 283 13.33 -23.69 -14.61
N SER A 284 14.23 -23.64 -13.63
CA SER A 284 14.30 -22.54 -12.65
C SER A 284 14.45 -21.20 -13.37
N ALA A 285 13.49 -20.29 -13.16
CA ALA A 285 13.40 -19.01 -13.86
C ALA A 285 13.39 -17.80 -12.93
N LEU A 286 13.18 -18.03 -11.62
CA LEU A 286 13.18 -16.98 -10.61
C LEU A 286 13.78 -17.48 -9.29
N ARG A 287 14.27 -16.54 -8.52
CA ARG A 287 14.88 -16.77 -7.20
C ARG A 287 14.27 -15.86 -6.16
N LEU A 288 14.23 -16.30 -4.92
CA LEU A 288 13.91 -15.46 -3.77
C LEU A 288 15.05 -14.51 -3.48
N LEU A 289 14.74 -13.25 -3.22
CA LEU A 289 15.70 -12.21 -2.84
C LEU A 289 15.68 -11.90 -1.35
N ASP A 290 14.59 -12.27 -0.68
CA ASP A 290 14.48 -12.20 0.78
C ASP A 290 15.03 -13.51 1.35
N ALA A 291 16.00 -13.40 2.28
CA ALA A 291 16.36 -14.53 3.12
C ALA A 291 15.20 -14.82 4.10
N PRO A 292 14.94 -16.08 4.46
CA PRO A 292 13.98 -16.40 5.50
C PRO A 292 14.40 -15.86 6.86
#